data_7aeeb1775694c7049844d569d02d52d0
#
_entry.id   7aeeb1775694c7049844d569d02d52d0
#
_cell.length_a   1.000
_cell.length_b   1.000
_cell.length_c   1.000
_cell.angle_alpha   90.00
_cell.angle_beta   90.00
_cell.angle_gamma   90.00
#
_symmetry.space_group_name_H-M   'P 1'
#
loop_
_entity.id
_entity.type
_entity.pdbx_description
1 polymer ?
#
loop_
_entity_poly.entity_id
_entity_poly.type
_entity_poly.pdbx_seq_one_letter_code
_entity_poly.pdbx_strand_id
1 'polypeptide(L)'
;MQAPFTNTCDPECSRQRLLLVLVVALTLQSCRDESLVAIDADAERRLREASDSIREPASVPLLNQTESKYQGTPFTADSPGLNQPPTVNPTAEELDYQARLKQKLDADRVIREVTSTSPPPADAERFNLSKSFQYAIRKSIEYRVAEETYLLIALDLLIQQHIWSPRIFDTITPQVQGVTVDSAQSTALQLVNELSARQKLPYGGEISASILAQASNELQEAVITGQTNSIDVALNLNIPLLRGAGLVAQEDLIQSKRNMVYGARAFEDFRRRFYIAVFSDYHDLVVQQQVIANTRAQVERLRSIVEREDALVESGRQVAFQADLAKQRALFVINNLATLEEIYKLAVDRFKLRIGYETDKAIVIEPEMLDLDAPTIDPGQSIASAFEWRLDLQTARDRVVDSRRKVDNARNAVLAGADFFATASLLSNPDFFNGVQLDDTFNNWAVGMAVDLPIDRTIEEVNVRKAQVLLEQVDRQFVFAQNTAAVEVRQAARRIDRALYTLALQDKNIDIARNRQASIDAAPDRASPRDRTEAVDELNRAENEKARALREVQIAVLEYLRQTGQLRVSDDGEIIAPPGLQVRYRRGAGLLEQPAGIPPA
;
A
#
# COMPACT_ATOMS: atom_id res chain seq x y z
N MET A 1 -27.14 -48.38 -66.56
CA MET A 1 -26.15 -47.45 -67.11
C MET A 1 -25.82 -46.40 -66.03
N GLN A 2 -24.66 -46.54 -65.48
CA GLN A 2 -24.15 -45.64 -64.43
C GLN A 2 -23.58 -44.39 -65.10
N ALA A 3 -23.87 -43.23 -64.54
CA ALA A 3 -23.12 -42.00 -64.80
C ALA A 3 -22.65 -41.43 -63.46
N PRO A 4 -21.38 -41.03 -63.31
CA PRO A 4 -20.82 -40.57 -62.04
C PRO A 4 -21.07 -39.07 -61.80
N PHE A 5 -21.54 -38.74 -60.60
CA PHE A 5 -21.53 -37.37 -60.09
C PHE A 5 -20.09 -36.95 -59.74
N THR A 6 -19.55 -36.03 -60.49
CA THR A 6 -18.31 -35.33 -60.13
C THR A 6 -18.64 -34.09 -59.27
N ASN A 7 -18.35 -34.19 -57.99
CA ASN A 7 -18.35 -33.05 -57.05
C ASN A 7 -17.10 -32.21 -57.36
N THR A 8 -17.23 -31.13 -58.10
CA THR A 8 -16.17 -30.11 -58.19
C THR A 8 -16.43 -29.07 -57.08
N CYS A 9 -15.79 -29.26 -55.93
CA CYS A 9 -15.63 -28.18 -54.95
C CYS A 9 -14.74 -27.10 -55.57
N ASP A 10 -15.30 -25.92 -55.74
CA ASP A 10 -14.59 -24.73 -56.21
C ASP A 10 -13.52 -24.33 -55.20
N PRO A 11 -12.25 -24.27 -55.60
CA PRO A 11 -11.13 -23.99 -54.70
C PRO A 11 -11.10 -22.52 -54.19
N GLU A 12 -11.89 -21.60 -54.78
CA GLU A 12 -11.95 -20.22 -54.38
C GLU A 12 -12.79 -20.00 -53.10
N CYS A 13 -13.82 -20.78 -52.87
CA CYS A 13 -14.63 -20.71 -51.66
C CYS A 13 -13.87 -21.16 -50.40
N SER A 14 -12.93 -22.10 -50.53
CA SER A 14 -12.07 -22.58 -49.45
C SER A 14 -11.01 -21.57 -49.07
N ARG A 15 -10.45 -20.81 -50.03
CA ARG A 15 -9.43 -19.76 -49.78
C ARG A 15 -10.04 -18.53 -49.07
N GLN A 16 -11.25 -18.13 -49.39
CA GLN A 16 -11.91 -16.98 -48.71
C GLN A 16 -12.26 -17.31 -47.25
N ARG A 17 -12.65 -18.55 -46.94
CA ARG A 17 -12.92 -19.01 -45.56
C ARG A 17 -11.64 -19.07 -44.71
N LEU A 18 -10.53 -19.50 -45.30
CA LEU A 18 -9.22 -19.54 -44.62
C LEU A 18 -8.66 -18.13 -44.36
N LEU A 19 -8.87 -17.19 -45.28
CA LEU A 19 -8.44 -15.81 -45.14
C LEU A 19 -9.21 -15.08 -44.03
N LEU A 20 -10.50 -15.32 -43.87
CA LEU A 20 -11.32 -14.70 -42.84
C LEU A 20 -10.94 -15.20 -41.43
N VAL A 21 -10.68 -16.50 -41.27
CA VAL A 21 -10.18 -17.08 -40.02
C VAL A 21 -8.76 -16.61 -39.70
N LEU A 22 -7.91 -16.43 -40.71
CA LEU A 22 -6.53 -15.95 -40.53
C LEU A 22 -6.47 -14.47 -40.20
N VAL A 23 -7.34 -13.64 -40.74
CA VAL A 23 -7.45 -12.21 -40.40
C VAL A 23 -7.96 -12.03 -38.98
N VAL A 24 -8.96 -12.81 -38.53
CA VAL A 24 -9.46 -12.80 -37.14
C VAL A 24 -8.39 -13.30 -36.16
N ALA A 25 -7.61 -14.31 -36.54
CA ALA A 25 -6.52 -14.82 -35.70
C ALA A 25 -5.33 -13.85 -35.60
N LEU A 26 -5.00 -13.14 -36.69
CA LEU A 26 -3.91 -12.16 -36.72
C LEU A 26 -4.24 -10.87 -35.97
N THR A 27 -5.50 -10.44 -35.97
CA THR A 27 -5.96 -9.27 -35.19
C THR A 27 -5.98 -9.53 -33.68
N LEU A 28 -6.15 -10.79 -33.27
CA LEU A 28 -6.15 -11.17 -31.86
C LEU A 28 -4.75 -11.29 -31.25
N GLN A 29 -3.70 -11.46 -32.05
CA GLN A 29 -2.33 -11.61 -31.54
C GLN A 29 -1.51 -10.32 -31.43
N SER A 30 -1.82 -9.28 -32.20
CA SER A 30 -1.00 -8.05 -32.23
C SER A 30 -1.39 -6.99 -31.19
N CYS A 31 -2.51 -7.14 -30.47
CA CYS A 31 -3.03 -6.11 -29.55
C CYS A 31 -2.62 -6.31 -28.07
N ARG A 32 -1.81 -7.33 -27.73
CA ARG A 32 -1.69 -7.72 -26.31
C ARG A 32 -0.65 -6.92 -25.52
N ASP A 33 0.46 -6.53 -26.10
CA ASP A 33 1.55 -5.87 -25.35
C ASP A 33 1.51 -4.33 -25.45
N GLU A 34 1.15 -3.77 -26.59
CA GLU A 34 1.03 -2.31 -26.74
C GLU A 34 -0.12 -1.72 -25.93
N SER A 35 -1.20 -2.47 -25.71
CA SER A 35 -2.36 -2.00 -24.92
C SER A 35 -2.05 -1.87 -23.42
N LEU A 36 -1.23 -2.77 -22.84
CA LEU A 36 -0.87 -2.69 -21.42
C LEU A 36 0.04 -1.50 -21.14
N VAL A 37 1.04 -1.23 -21.99
CA VAL A 37 1.92 -0.06 -21.86
C VAL A 37 1.13 1.25 -21.97
N ALA A 38 0.13 1.32 -22.86
CA ALA A 38 -0.74 2.49 -22.98
C ALA A 38 -1.63 2.68 -21.74
N ILE A 39 -2.15 1.57 -21.17
CA ILE A 39 -2.95 1.59 -19.93
C ILE A 39 -2.10 2.07 -18.76
N ASP A 40 -0.88 1.58 -18.62
CA ASP A 40 0.04 1.98 -17.54
C ASP A 40 0.41 3.47 -17.66
N ALA A 41 0.69 3.96 -18.88
CA ALA A 41 0.97 5.38 -19.11
C ALA A 41 -0.23 6.28 -18.78
N ASP A 42 -1.46 5.86 -19.09
CA ASP A 42 -2.67 6.60 -18.73
C ASP A 42 -2.94 6.56 -17.23
N ALA A 43 -2.70 5.42 -16.58
CA ALA A 43 -2.77 5.29 -15.13
C ALA A 43 -1.76 6.22 -14.43
N GLU A 44 -0.50 6.27 -14.87
CA GLU A 44 0.52 7.20 -14.35
C GLU A 44 0.10 8.67 -14.49
N ARG A 45 -0.44 9.04 -15.65
CA ARG A 45 -0.93 10.40 -15.86
C ARG A 45 -2.01 10.75 -14.83
N ARG A 46 -2.96 9.84 -14.57
CA ARG A 46 -4.04 10.05 -13.58
C ARG A 46 -3.51 10.11 -12.16
N LEU A 47 -2.51 9.29 -11.85
CA LEU A 47 -1.84 9.35 -10.56
C LEU A 47 -1.17 10.72 -10.34
N ARG A 48 -0.52 11.29 -11.36
CA ARG A 48 0.06 12.64 -11.30
C ARG A 48 -1.01 13.73 -11.14
N GLU A 49 -2.06 13.72 -11.95
CA GLU A 49 -3.18 14.67 -11.84
C GLU A 49 -3.82 14.66 -10.45
N ALA A 50 -3.99 13.46 -9.86
CA ALA A 50 -4.54 13.30 -8.51
C ALA A 50 -3.57 13.81 -7.44
N SER A 51 -2.27 13.54 -7.60
CA SER A 51 -1.20 14.06 -6.73
C SER A 51 -1.18 15.59 -6.72
N ASP A 52 -1.25 16.22 -7.89
CA ASP A 52 -1.27 17.69 -8.02
C ASP A 52 -2.52 18.32 -7.36
N SER A 53 -3.64 17.58 -7.34
CA SER A 53 -4.89 18.05 -6.73
C SER A 53 -4.83 18.17 -5.20
N ILE A 54 -3.85 17.53 -4.56
CA ILE A 54 -3.70 17.52 -3.08
C ILE A 54 -2.99 18.79 -2.57
N ARG A 55 -2.55 19.70 -3.43
CA ARG A 55 -1.68 20.87 -3.12
C ARG A 55 -0.33 20.50 -2.50
N GLU A 56 0.08 19.26 -2.61
CA GLU A 56 1.33 18.71 -2.15
C GLU A 56 1.89 17.80 -3.23
N PRO A 57 3.19 17.87 -3.55
CA PRO A 57 3.81 16.90 -4.43
C PRO A 57 3.79 15.55 -3.70
N ALA A 58 2.80 14.72 -3.98
CA ALA A 58 2.84 13.32 -3.61
C ALA A 58 3.72 12.59 -4.63
N SER A 59 4.58 11.69 -4.16
CA SER A 59 5.36 10.86 -5.08
C SER A 59 4.41 10.02 -5.92
N VAL A 60 4.64 10.03 -7.23
CA VAL A 60 3.93 9.16 -8.16
C VAL A 60 4.58 7.79 -8.08
N PRO A 61 3.80 6.70 -7.89
CA PRO A 61 4.35 5.35 -7.92
C PRO A 61 5.14 5.11 -9.21
N LEU A 62 6.35 4.57 -9.10
CA LEU A 62 7.19 4.25 -10.24
C LEU A 62 6.74 2.90 -10.83
N LEU A 63 5.75 2.92 -11.73
CA LEU A 63 5.20 1.72 -12.37
C LEU A 63 6.23 0.93 -13.20
N ASN A 64 7.29 1.60 -13.68
CA ASN A 64 8.31 0.98 -14.53
C ASN A 64 9.32 0.07 -13.80
N GLN A 65 9.15 -0.23 -12.50
CA GLN A 65 10.03 -1.15 -11.78
C GLN A 65 9.47 -2.56 -11.64
N THR A 66 8.37 -2.88 -12.29
CA THR A 66 7.81 -4.23 -12.31
C THR A 66 8.48 -5.15 -13.34
N GLU A 67 9.80 -5.19 -13.40
CA GLU A 67 10.46 -6.46 -13.66
C GLU A 67 10.43 -7.28 -12.36
N SER A 68 9.26 -7.60 -11.89
CA SER A 68 9.09 -8.71 -10.98
C SER A 68 9.38 -9.98 -11.76
N LYS A 69 10.61 -10.41 -11.72
CA LYS A 69 10.96 -11.81 -11.97
C LYS A 69 10.41 -12.66 -10.82
N TYR A 70 9.12 -12.54 -10.54
CA TYR A 70 8.39 -13.60 -9.91
C TYR A 70 8.13 -14.63 -11.03
N GLN A 71 9.14 -15.39 -11.36
CA GLN A 71 8.96 -16.73 -11.92
C GLN A 71 8.43 -17.61 -10.78
N GLY A 72 7.27 -17.27 -10.26
CA GLY A 72 6.46 -18.19 -9.51
C GLY A 72 6.11 -19.29 -10.48
N THR A 73 6.66 -20.48 -10.27
CA THR A 73 6.12 -21.70 -10.89
C THR A 73 4.62 -21.66 -10.69
N PRO A 74 3.81 -21.81 -11.76
CA PRO A 74 2.36 -21.82 -11.62
C PRO A 74 2.01 -22.86 -10.55
N PHE A 75 1.11 -22.47 -9.64
CA PHE A 75 0.58 -23.34 -8.62
C PHE A 75 -0.09 -24.52 -9.33
N THR A 76 0.64 -25.61 -9.51
CA THR A 76 0.05 -26.86 -10.00
C THR A 76 -0.56 -27.56 -8.80
N ALA A 77 -1.71 -28.19 -8.98
CA ALA A 77 -2.40 -28.95 -7.94
C ALA A 77 -1.55 -30.09 -7.32
N ASP A 78 -0.38 -30.38 -7.93
CA ASP A 78 0.61 -31.34 -7.50
C ASP A 78 1.78 -30.72 -6.71
N SER A 79 1.68 -29.44 -6.29
CA SER A 79 2.66 -28.91 -5.35
C SER A 79 2.63 -29.72 -4.06
N PRO A 80 3.71 -30.38 -3.66
CA PRO A 80 3.69 -31.25 -2.50
C PRO A 80 3.38 -30.44 -1.25
N GLY A 81 2.19 -30.66 -0.73
CA GLY A 81 1.96 -30.59 0.69
C GLY A 81 1.90 -29.26 1.38
N LEU A 82 0.79 -28.56 1.24
CA LEU A 82 0.29 -27.72 2.35
C LEU A 82 -0.19 -28.57 3.56
N ASN A 83 -0.19 -29.90 3.47
CA ASN A 83 -0.69 -30.81 4.50
C ASN A 83 0.39 -31.69 5.16
N GLN A 84 1.66 -31.52 4.83
CA GLN A 84 2.74 -32.13 5.61
C GLN A 84 3.48 -31.00 6.34
N PRO A 85 3.62 -31.09 7.68
CA PRO A 85 4.56 -30.20 8.35
C PRO A 85 5.91 -30.39 7.66
N PRO A 86 6.64 -29.31 7.35
CA PRO A 86 7.96 -29.44 6.75
C PRO A 86 8.76 -30.37 7.65
N THR A 87 9.19 -31.51 7.11
CA THR A 87 10.24 -32.30 7.73
C THR A 87 11.49 -31.44 7.63
N VAL A 88 11.68 -30.58 8.61
CA VAL A 88 12.89 -29.77 8.74
C VAL A 88 13.98 -30.78 9.08
N ASN A 89 14.67 -31.26 8.04
CA ASN A 89 15.98 -31.82 8.27
C ASN A 89 16.83 -30.67 8.80
N PRO A 90 17.35 -30.77 10.03
CA PRO A 90 18.16 -29.70 10.60
C PRO A 90 19.28 -29.37 9.62
N THR A 91 19.42 -28.10 9.29
CA THR A 91 20.53 -27.62 8.46
C THR A 91 21.85 -27.92 9.15
N ALA A 92 22.95 -27.96 8.40
CA ALA A 92 24.28 -28.15 8.99
C ALA A 92 24.56 -27.14 10.11
N GLU A 93 24.00 -25.93 10.03
CA GLU A 93 24.07 -24.90 11.09
C GLU A 93 23.25 -25.25 12.34
N GLU A 94 22.07 -25.84 12.21
CA GLU A 94 21.26 -26.30 13.33
C GLU A 94 21.89 -27.50 14.04
N LEU A 95 22.51 -28.41 13.28
CA LEU A 95 23.28 -29.53 13.84
C LEU A 95 24.53 -29.03 14.56
N ASP A 96 25.22 -28.02 14.02
CA ASP A 96 26.36 -27.38 14.67
C ASP A 96 25.92 -26.59 15.91
N TYR A 97 24.78 -25.89 15.87
CA TYR A 97 24.18 -25.25 17.02
C TYR A 97 23.83 -26.24 18.14
N GLN A 98 23.22 -27.39 17.82
CA GLN A 98 22.93 -28.44 18.81
C GLN A 98 24.21 -29.12 19.36
N ALA A 99 25.24 -29.24 18.52
CA ALA A 99 26.53 -29.75 18.98
C ALA A 99 27.23 -28.78 19.96
N ARG A 100 27.12 -27.47 19.68
CA ARG A 100 27.63 -26.42 20.60
C ARG A 100 26.85 -26.38 21.92
N LEU A 101 25.55 -26.60 21.92
CA LEU A 101 24.74 -26.70 23.13
C LEU A 101 25.09 -27.92 23.99
N LYS A 102 25.57 -29.01 23.38
CA LYS A 102 26.00 -30.23 24.09
C LYS A 102 27.40 -30.17 24.68
N GLN A 103 28.27 -29.29 24.15
CA GLN A 103 29.55 -28.99 24.78
C GLN A 103 29.30 -28.13 26.03
N LYS A 104 29.80 -28.54 27.22
CA LYS A 104 29.89 -27.64 28.36
C LYS A 104 30.66 -26.41 27.91
N LEU A 105 29.98 -25.29 27.74
CA LEU A 105 30.59 -24.01 27.36
C LEU A 105 31.52 -23.63 28.52
N ASP A 106 32.81 -23.51 28.21
CA ASP A 106 33.77 -22.95 29.13
C ASP A 106 33.37 -21.49 29.38
N ALA A 107 33.02 -21.17 30.62
CA ALA A 107 32.57 -19.82 30.99
C ALA A 107 33.58 -18.73 30.57
N ASP A 108 34.87 -19.03 30.65
CA ASP A 108 35.94 -18.09 30.26
C ASP A 108 35.98 -17.86 28.74
N ARG A 109 35.62 -18.86 27.95
CA ARG A 109 35.48 -18.73 26.50
C ARG A 109 34.30 -17.85 26.15
N VAL A 110 33.12 -18.09 26.75
CA VAL A 110 31.93 -17.25 26.55
C VAL A 110 32.19 -15.80 26.93
N ILE A 111 32.85 -15.58 28.08
CA ILE A 111 33.23 -14.22 28.51
C ILE A 111 34.14 -13.54 27.49
N ARG A 112 35.13 -14.24 26.96
CA ARG A 112 36.01 -13.69 25.91
C ARG A 112 35.30 -13.39 24.62
N GLU A 113 34.39 -14.29 24.17
CA GLU A 113 33.61 -14.15 22.94
C GLU A 113 32.67 -12.95 23.03
N VAL A 114 31.89 -12.82 24.11
CA VAL A 114 30.94 -11.71 24.34
C VAL A 114 31.67 -10.36 24.50
N THR A 115 32.84 -10.34 25.07
CA THR A 115 33.61 -9.07 25.27
C THR A 115 34.47 -8.71 24.08
N SER A 116 34.74 -9.63 23.13
CA SER A 116 35.47 -9.34 21.91
C SER A 116 34.57 -8.61 20.89
N THR A 117 35.08 -7.53 20.31
CA THR A 117 34.39 -6.85 19.21
C THR A 117 34.85 -7.46 17.90
N SER A 118 34.04 -8.30 17.29
CA SER A 118 34.30 -8.74 15.91
C SER A 118 34.05 -7.57 14.95
N PRO A 119 35.00 -7.21 14.08
CA PRO A 119 34.75 -6.22 13.06
C PRO A 119 33.62 -6.70 12.12
N PRO A 120 32.80 -5.78 11.61
CA PRO A 120 31.78 -6.15 10.65
C PRO A 120 32.42 -6.77 9.39
N PRO A 121 31.72 -7.68 8.68
CA PRO A 121 32.22 -8.23 7.42
C PRO A 121 32.62 -7.11 6.45
N ALA A 122 33.67 -7.33 5.65
CA ALA A 122 34.21 -6.32 4.73
C ALA A 122 33.22 -5.94 3.61
N ASP A 123 32.31 -6.84 3.28
CA ASP A 123 31.24 -6.71 2.28
C ASP A 123 29.93 -6.16 2.85
N ALA A 124 29.85 -5.84 4.15
CA ALA A 124 28.67 -5.32 4.77
C ALA A 124 28.30 -3.93 4.21
N GLU A 125 27.07 -3.81 3.73
CA GLU A 125 26.55 -2.54 3.20
C GLU A 125 26.23 -1.56 4.33
N ARG A 126 26.67 -0.30 4.17
CA ARG A 126 26.45 0.75 5.16
C ARG A 126 25.14 1.48 4.90
N PHE A 127 24.33 1.63 5.93
CA PHE A 127 23.06 2.32 5.90
C PHE A 127 23.06 3.51 6.86
N ASN A 128 22.80 4.69 6.32
CA ASN A 128 22.38 5.88 7.08
C ASN A 128 20.85 6.04 6.94
N LEU A 129 20.26 7.04 7.59
CA LEU A 129 18.81 7.25 7.58
C LEU A 129 18.26 7.50 6.17
N SER A 130 18.88 8.42 5.40
CA SER A 130 18.43 8.76 4.05
C SER A 130 18.50 7.56 3.10
N LYS A 131 19.63 6.83 3.08
CA LYS A 131 19.78 5.61 2.28
C LYS A 131 18.79 4.53 2.69
N SER A 132 18.52 4.38 3.98
CA SER A 132 17.54 3.42 4.49
C SER A 132 16.14 3.70 3.95
N PHE A 133 15.75 4.96 3.94
CA PHE A 133 14.46 5.37 3.41
C PHE A 133 14.38 5.21 1.89
N GLN A 134 15.39 5.68 1.14
CA GLN A 134 15.45 5.49 -0.32
C GLN A 134 15.41 4.01 -0.72
N TYR A 135 16.10 3.16 0.05
CA TYR A 135 16.07 1.72 -0.19
C TYR A 135 14.68 1.14 0.12
N ALA A 136 14.07 1.56 1.24
CA ALA A 136 12.76 1.11 1.66
C ALA A 136 11.65 1.46 0.65
N ILE A 137 11.65 2.67 0.10
CA ILE A 137 10.71 3.07 -0.98
C ILE A 137 10.80 2.12 -2.16
N ARG A 138 12.00 1.70 -2.55
CA ARG A 138 12.22 0.88 -3.75
C ARG A 138 11.98 -0.62 -3.53
N LYS A 139 12.17 -1.13 -2.32
CA LYS A 139 12.26 -2.57 -2.06
C LYS A 139 11.30 -3.08 -0.98
N SER A 140 10.80 -2.23 -0.10
CA SER A 140 9.86 -2.66 0.95
C SER A 140 8.57 -3.23 0.35
N ILE A 141 8.17 -4.40 0.82
CA ILE A 141 6.91 -5.04 0.42
C ILE A 141 5.72 -4.19 0.89
N GLU A 142 5.79 -3.64 2.10
CA GLU A 142 4.73 -2.80 2.67
C GLU A 142 4.48 -1.55 1.82
N TYR A 143 5.56 -0.89 1.37
CA TYR A 143 5.47 0.29 0.51
C TYR A 143 4.89 -0.06 -0.87
N ARG A 144 5.35 -1.15 -1.48
CA ARG A 144 4.83 -1.62 -2.78
C ARG A 144 3.34 -1.97 -2.74
N VAL A 145 2.88 -2.67 -1.69
CA VAL A 145 1.45 -2.97 -1.53
C VAL A 145 0.61 -1.70 -1.46
N ALA A 146 1.12 -0.65 -0.82
CA ALA A 146 0.43 0.63 -0.77
C ALA A 146 0.40 1.33 -2.15
N GLU A 147 1.50 1.28 -2.92
CA GLU A 147 1.57 1.75 -4.31
C GLU A 147 0.60 0.99 -5.21
N GLU A 148 0.60 -0.34 -5.13
CA GLU A 148 -0.30 -1.21 -5.89
C GLU A 148 -1.78 -0.91 -5.56
N THR A 149 -2.10 -0.69 -4.28
CA THR A 149 -3.45 -0.30 -3.86
C THR A 149 -3.88 1.03 -4.50
N TYR A 150 -2.97 2.00 -4.56
CA TYR A 150 -3.23 3.29 -5.22
C TYR A 150 -3.38 3.12 -6.74
N LEU A 151 -2.55 2.28 -7.37
CA LEU A 151 -2.66 1.93 -8.78
C LEU A 151 -4.00 1.28 -9.11
N LEU A 152 -4.48 0.33 -8.29
CA LEU A 152 -5.77 -0.32 -8.50
C LEU A 152 -6.92 0.71 -8.55
N ILE A 153 -6.90 1.73 -7.69
CA ILE A 153 -7.90 2.81 -7.71
C ILE A 153 -7.81 3.62 -9.01
N ALA A 154 -6.59 3.84 -9.55
CA ALA A 154 -6.42 4.52 -10.84
C ALA A 154 -6.96 3.68 -12.00
N LEU A 155 -6.73 2.38 -12.00
CA LEU A 155 -7.28 1.43 -12.99
C LEU A 155 -8.81 1.39 -12.94
N ASP A 156 -9.42 1.40 -11.75
CA ASP A 156 -10.87 1.51 -11.59
C ASP A 156 -11.42 2.80 -12.21
N LEU A 157 -10.72 3.93 -12.07
CA LEU A 157 -11.10 5.17 -12.72
C LEU A 157 -11.00 5.06 -14.24
N LEU A 158 -9.95 4.43 -14.78
CA LEU A 158 -9.80 4.19 -16.22
C LEU A 158 -10.95 3.32 -16.76
N ILE A 159 -11.32 2.25 -16.05
CA ILE A 159 -12.47 1.41 -16.40
C ILE A 159 -13.74 2.26 -16.47
N GLN A 160 -14.01 3.07 -15.43
CA GLN A 160 -15.20 3.92 -15.42
C GLN A 160 -15.20 4.97 -16.54
N GLN A 161 -14.05 5.53 -16.88
CA GLN A 161 -13.95 6.46 -18.01
C GLN A 161 -14.16 5.78 -19.36
N HIS A 162 -13.61 4.56 -19.53
CA HIS A 162 -13.77 3.80 -20.77
C HIS A 162 -15.23 3.38 -21.01
N ILE A 163 -16.04 3.20 -19.97
CA ILE A 163 -17.48 2.94 -20.10
C ILE A 163 -18.22 4.08 -20.81
N TRP A 164 -17.69 5.31 -20.76
CA TRP A 164 -18.24 6.50 -21.42
C TRP A 164 -17.67 6.71 -22.84
N SER A 165 -16.69 5.94 -23.27
CA SER A 165 -16.18 5.93 -24.64
C SER A 165 -16.98 4.98 -25.53
N PRO A 166 -16.94 5.10 -26.86
CA PRO A 166 -17.50 4.11 -27.77
C PRO A 166 -16.85 2.75 -27.53
N ARG A 167 -17.67 1.72 -27.31
CA ARG A 167 -17.22 0.34 -27.11
C ARG A 167 -17.75 -0.53 -28.21
N ILE A 168 -16.87 -1.30 -28.84
CA ILE A 168 -17.21 -2.19 -29.95
C ILE A 168 -17.22 -3.61 -29.43
N PHE A 169 -18.26 -4.36 -29.75
CA PHE A 169 -18.44 -5.75 -29.39
C PHE A 169 -18.76 -6.54 -30.67
N ASP A 170 -18.17 -7.71 -30.79
CA ASP A 170 -18.49 -8.67 -31.82
C ASP A 170 -18.88 -9.99 -31.18
N THR A 171 -20.07 -10.47 -31.49
CA THR A 171 -20.65 -11.69 -30.94
C THR A 171 -20.99 -12.65 -32.05
N ILE A 172 -20.35 -13.80 -32.09
CA ILE A 172 -20.59 -14.86 -33.06
C ILE A 172 -21.31 -15.99 -32.33
N THR A 173 -22.58 -16.26 -32.74
CA THR A 173 -23.41 -17.30 -32.14
C THR A 173 -23.79 -18.36 -33.17
N PRO A 174 -23.11 -19.51 -33.17
CA PRO A 174 -23.62 -20.67 -33.90
C PRO A 174 -24.78 -21.28 -33.11
N GLN A 175 -25.91 -21.49 -33.76
CA GLN A 175 -27.08 -22.12 -33.16
C GLN A 175 -27.76 -23.09 -34.11
N VAL A 176 -28.37 -24.13 -33.55
CA VAL A 176 -29.26 -25.05 -34.30
C VAL A 176 -30.68 -24.70 -33.92
N GLN A 177 -31.47 -24.33 -34.92
CA GLN A 177 -32.85 -23.95 -34.72
C GLN A 177 -33.75 -25.01 -35.37
N GLY A 178 -34.75 -25.51 -34.63
CA GLY A 178 -35.77 -26.42 -35.14
C GLY A 178 -37.13 -25.75 -35.10
N VAL A 179 -37.87 -25.81 -36.22
CA VAL A 179 -39.25 -25.32 -36.32
C VAL A 179 -40.15 -26.50 -36.74
N THR A 180 -41.25 -26.66 -36.05
CA THR A 180 -42.29 -27.66 -36.42
C THR A 180 -43.51 -26.92 -36.97
N VAL A 181 -43.80 -27.13 -38.24
CA VAL A 181 -44.99 -26.59 -38.92
C VAL A 181 -45.78 -27.76 -39.50
N ASP A 182 -47.06 -27.87 -39.21
CA ASP A 182 -47.97 -28.90 -39.71
C ASP A 182 -47.45 -30.35 -39.60
N SER A 183 -46.79 -30.68 -38.46
CA SER A 183 -46.20 -31.99 -38.18
C SER A 183 -44.90 -32.28 -38.95
N ALA A 184 -44.41 -31.36 -39.76
CA ALA A 184 -43.08 -31.43 -40.38
C ALA A 184 -42.07 -30.65 -39.54
N GLN A 185 -40.95 -31.29 -39.23
CA GLN A 185 -39.83 -30.68 -38.46
C GLN A 185 -38.73 -30.29 -39.43
N SER A 186 -38.39 -29.01 -39.46
CA SER A 186 -37.21 -28.53 -40.15
C SER A 186 -36.13 -28.15 -39.12
N THR A 187 -34.89 -28.48 -39.40
CA THR A 187 -33.76 -28.16 -38.56
C THR A 187 -32.72 -27.40 -39.38
N ALA A 188 -32.33 -26.21 -38.93
CA ALA A 188 -31.36 -25.39 -39.61
C ALA A 188 -30.15 -25.07 -38.67
N LEU A 189 -28.97 -25.10 -39.23
CA LEU A 189 -27.79 -24.53 -38.61
C LEU A 189 -27.73 -23.04 -38.97
N GLN A 190 -27.76 -22.19 -37.98
CA GLN A 190 -27.73 -20.75 -38.14
C GLN A 190 -26.43 -20.21 -37.51
N LEU A 191 -25.72 -19.36 -38.24
CA LEU A 191 -24.62 -18.58 -37.75
C LEU A 191 -25.08 -17.13 -37.68
N VAL A 192 -25.12 -16.59 -36.46
CA VAL A 192 -25.45 -15.17 -36.19
C VAL A 192 -24.19 -14.45 -35.78
N ASN A 193 -23.84 -13.39 -36.48
CA ASN A 193 -22.79 -12.47 -36.12
C ASN A 193 -23.39 -11.09 -35.83
N GLU A 194 -23.17 -10.57 -34.63
CA GLU A 194 -23.61 -9.24 -34.20
C GLU A 194 -22.38 -8.38 -33.87
N LEU A 195 -22.06 -7.45 -34.76
CA LEU A 195 -21.11 -6.39 -34.50
C LEU A 195 -21.89 -5.19 -33.95
N SER A 196 -21.61 -4.78 -32.70
CA SER A 196 -22.30 -3.66 -32.08
C SER A 196 -21.31 -2.64 -31.51
N ALA A 197 -21.66 -1.36 -31.60
CA ALA A 197 -20.99 -0.25 -30.97
C ALA A 197 -21.96 0.45 -30.03
N ARG A 198 -21.55 0.66 -28.77
CA ARG A 198 -22.38 1.29 -27.74
C ARG A 198 -21.62 2.39 -27.05
N GLN A 199 -22.30 3.52 -26.77
CA GLN A 199 -21.72 4.64 -26.06
C GLN A 199 -22.75 5.24 -25.10
N LYS A 200 -22.36 5.43 -23.83
CA LYS A 200 -23.13 6.20 -22.85
C LYS A 200 -23.04 7.69 -23.15
N LEU A 201 -24.15 8.40 -22.98
CA LEU A 201 -24.23 9.83 -23.20
C LEU A 201 -24.04 10.62 -21.90
N PRO A 202 -23.40 11.78 -21.91
CA PRO A 202 -23.10 12.57 -20.70
C PRO A 202 -24.33 12.98 -19.88
N TYR A 203 -25.47 13.15 -20.52
CA TYR A 203 -26.74 13.51 -19.85
C TYR A 203 -27.57 12.32 -19.41
N GLY A 204 -27.06 11.10 -19.60
CA GLY A 204 -27.77 9.85 -19.41
C GLY A 204 -28.22 9.25 -20.73
N GLY A 205 -28.52 7.96 -20.68
CA GLY A 205 -28.91 7.20 -21.86
C GLY A 205 -27.71 6.62 -22.63
N GLU A 206 -28.03 6.01 -23.77
CA GLU A 206 -27.09 5.26 -24.57
C GLU A 206 -27.45 5.41 -26.07
N ILE A 207 -26.43 5.55 -26.89
CA ILE A 207 -26.53 5.35 -28.33
C ILE A 207 -25.88 4.02 -28.67
N SER A 208 -26.57 3.18 -29.44
CA SER A 208 -26.04 1.93 -29.95
C SER A 208 -26.27 1.79 -31.45
N ALA A 209 -25.26 1.27 -32.14
CA ALA A 209 -25.33 0.86 -33.52
C ALA A 209 -25.00 -0.62 -33.61
N SER A 210 -25.75 -1.41 -34.34
CA SER A 210 -25.46 -2.83 -34.52
C SER A 210 -25.65 -3.25 -35.99
N ILE A 211 -24.78 -4.17 -36.40
CA ILE A 211 -24.85 -4.87 -37.68
C ILE A 211 -25.06 -6.35 -37.35
N LEU A 212 -26.19 -6.89 -37.72
CA LEU A 212 -26.56 -8.28 -37.51
C LEU A 212 -26.46 -9.00 -38.85
N ALA A 213 -25.57 -9.96 -38.97
CA ALA A 213 -25.43 -10.83 -40.13
C ALA A 213 -25.84 -12.24 -39.74
N GLN A 214 -26.80 -12.79 -40.47
CA GLN A 214 -27.31 -14.15 -40.26
C GLN A 214 -27.10 -15.00 -41.52
N ALA A 215 -26.54 -16.19 -41.33
CA ALA A 215 -26.43 -17.21 -42.36
C ALA A 215 -27.09 -18.48 -41.85
N SER A 216 -28.10 -18.97 -42.59
CA SER A 216 -28.86 -20.17 -42.24
C SER A 216 -28.69 -21.25 -43.30
N ASN A 217 -28.37 -22.46 -42.85
CA ASN A 217 -28.24 -23.65 -43.71
C ASN A 217 -29.17 -24.76 -43.20
N GLU A 218 -30.12 -25.20 -44.03
CA GLU A 218 -30.99 -26.29 -43.67
C GLU A 218 -30.26 -27.63 -43.63
N LEU A 219 -30.43 -28.35 -42.53
CA LEU A 219 -29.81 -29.66 -42.29
C LEU A 219 -30.71 -30.83 -42.73
N GLN A 220 -32.00 -30.58 -42.95
CA GLN A 220 -32.96 -31.60 -43.33
C GLN A 220 -34.03 -31.01 -44.26
N GLU A 221 -34.10 -31.55 -45.48
CA GLU A 221 -35.08 -31.18 -46.52
C GLU A 221 -36.47 -31.73 -46.19
N ALA A 222 -37.27 -31.02 -45.42
CA ALA A 222 -38.70 -31.38 -45.26
C ALA A 222 -39.66 -30.29 -45.74
N VAL A 223 -39.20 -29.05 -45.85
CA VAL A 223 -39.94 -27.91 -46.40
C VAL A 223 -38.95 -27.02 -47.14
N ILE A 224 -39.27 -26.70 -48.39
CA ILE A 224 -38.44 -25.88 -49.27
C ILE A 224 -38.46 -24.44 -48.76
N THR A 225 -37.50 -24.08 -47.94
CA THR A 225 -37.12 -22.71 -47.70
C THR A 225 -35.62 -22.65 -47.89
N GLY A 226 -35.18 -21.98 -48.92
CA GLY A 226 -33.76 -21.93 -49.31
C GLY A 226 -32.87 -21.28 -48.24
N GLN A 227 -31.55 -21.32 -48.46
CA GLN A 227 -30.57 -20.61 -47.66
C GLN A 227 -30.99 -19.15 -47.52
N THR A 228 -31.26 -18.69 -46.30
CA THR A 228 -31.55 -17.29 -46.03
C THR A 228 -30.35 -16.66 -45.37
N ASN A 229 -29.72 -15.77 -46.10
CA ASN A 229 -28.72 -14.87 -45.54
C ASN A 229 -29.35 -13.49 -45.36
N SER A 230 -29.21 -12.87 -44.20
CA SER A 230 -29.66 -11.49 -43.95
C SER A 230 -28.58 -10.66 -43.32
N ILE A 231 -28.59 -9.38 -43.66
CA ILE A 231 -27.82 -8.37 -42.98
C ILE A 231 -28.77 -7.25 -42.56
N ASP A 232 -28.80 -6.98 -41.28
CA ASP A 232 -29.62 -5.94 -40.69
C ASP A 232 -28.73 -4.92 -39.98
N VAL A 233 -28.91 -3.63 -40.25
CA VAL A 233 -28.21 -2.53 -39.57
C VAL A 233 -29.23 -1.81 -38.71
N ALA A 234 -28.96 -1.64 -37.43
CA ALA A 234 -29.83 -0.93 -36.50
C ALA A 234 -29.08 0.15 -35.76
N LEU A 235 -29.71 1.31 -35.61
CA LEU A 235 -29.27 2.42 -34.76
C LEU A 235 -30.37 2.64 -33.70
N ASN A 236 -29.95 2.66 -32.42
CA ASN A 236 -30.85 2.92 -31.31
C ASN A 236 -30.29 4.04 -30.44
N LEU A 237 -31.16 4.98 -30.08
CA LEU A 237 -30.88 6.07 -29.18
C LEU A 237 -31.90 6.03 -28.04
N ASN A 238 -31.45 6.05 -26.81
CA ASN A 238 -32.31 6.18 -25.64
C ASN A 238 -31.73 7.27 -24.71
N ILE A 239 -32.54 8.28 -24.36
CA ILE A 239 -32.16 9.42 -23.52
C ILE A 239 -33.20 9.57 -22.41
N PRO A 240 -32.84 9.33 -21.14
CA PRO A 240 -33.71 9.64 -20.01
C PRO A 240 -33.89 11.15 -19.86
N LEU A 241 -35.10 11.61 -19.67
CA LEU A 241 -35.46 13.02 -19.54
C LEU A 241 -35.70 13.43 -18.07
N LEU A 242 -36.13 12.51 -17.23
CA LEU A 242 -36.43 12.74 -15.81
C LEU A 242 -35.61 11.83 -14.89
N ARG A 243 -36.06 10.59 -14.65
CA ARG A 243 -35.40 9.63 -13.80
C ARG A 243 -34.11 9.15 -14.48
N GLY A 244 -32.97 9.25 -13.76
CA GLY A 244 -31.66 8.82 -14.28
C GLY A 244 -31.00 9.83 -15.24
N ALA A 245 -31.57 11.02 -15.43
CA ALA A 245 -31.02 12.06 -16.29
C ALA A 245 -29.99 12.95 -15.56
N GLY A 246 -29.07 13.54 -16.31
CA GLY A 246 -28.13 14.54 -15.83
C GLY A 246 -27.01 13.98 -14.96
N LEU A 247 -26.69 14.64 -13.85
CA LEU A 247 -25.58 14.26 -12.97
C LEU A 247 -25.76 12.89 -12.33
N VAL A 248 -27.01 12.41 -12.16
CA VAL A 248 -27.29 11.07 -11.61
C VAL A 248 -26.74 9.99 -12.52
N ALA A 249 -26.83 10.17 -13.84
CA ALA A 249 -26.26 9.25 -14.80
C ALA A 249 -24.72 9.12 -14.67
N GLN A 250 -24.05 10.20 -14.26
CA GLN A 250 -22.59 10.25 -14.12
C GLN A 250 -22.09 9.86 -12.72
N GLU A 251 -22.98 9.45 -11.79
CA GLU A 251 -22.61 9.23 -10.38
C GLU A 251 -21.41 8.29 -10.22
N ASP A 252 -21.39 7.17 -10.94
CA ASP A 252 -20.28 6.20 -10.87
C ASP A 252 -18.95 6.81 -11.31
N LEU A 253 -18.96 7.61 -12.36
CA LEU A 253 -17.77 8.31 -12.84
C LEU A 253 -17.32 9.40 -11.85
N ILE A 254 -18.27 10.17 -11.29
CA ILE A 254 -17.99 11.19 -10.28
C ILE A 254 -17.40 10.53 -9.04
N GLN A 255 -18.01 9.43 -8.58
CA GLN A 255 -17.52 8.72 -7.39
C GLN A 255 -16.13 8.12 -7.62
N SER A 256 -15.85 7.55 -8.80
CA SER A 256 -14.51 7.01 -9.13
C SER A 256 -13.44 8.12 -9.17
N LYS A 257 -13.76 9.31 -9.71
CA LYS A 257 -12.86 10.48 -9.64
C LYS A 257 -12.58 10.89 -8.20
N ARG A 258 -13.59 10.89 -7.33
CA ARG A 258 -13.42 11.20 -5.89
C ARG A 258 -12.63 10.11 -5.17
N ASN A 259 -12.87 8.83 -5.48
CA ASN A 259 -12.11 7.72 -4.93
C ASN A 259 -10.63 7.83 -5.28
N MET A 260 -10.30 8.32 -6.49
CA MET A 260 -8.92 8.58 -6.89
C MET A 260 -8.25 9.62 -5.97
N VAL A 261 -8.93 10.73 -5.65
CA VAL A 261 -8.43 11.73 -4.70
C VAL A 261 -8.29 11.14 -3.29
N TYR A 262 -9.23 10.30 -2.86
CA TYR A 262 -9.16 9.63 -1.56
C TYR A 262 -8.00 8.64 -1.50
N GLY A 263 -7.75 7.91 -2.60
CA GLY A 263 -6.61 7.02 -2.74
C GLY A 263 -5.27 7.77 -2.63
N ALA A 264 -5.15 8.90 -3.32
CA ALA A 264 -3.95 9.74 -3.26
C ALA A 264 -3.68 10.27 -1.83
N ARG A 265 -4.73 10.75 -1.14
CA ARG A 265 -4.60 11.19 0.26
C ARG A 265 -4.24 10.04 1.21
N ALA A 266 -4.82 8.86 1.00
CA ALA A 266 -4.53 7.67 1.80
C ALA A 266 -3.08 7.19 1.59
N PHE A 267 -2.58 7.23 0.34
CA PHE A 267 -1.21 6.89 0.01
C PHE A 267 -0.21 7.87 0.63
N GLU A 268 -0.49 9.19 0.57
CA GLU A 268 0.38 10.19 1.19
C GLU A 268 0.40 10.08 2.74
N ASP A 269 -0.74 9.80 3.38
CA ASP A 269 -0.76 9.54 4.83
C ASP A 269 -0.01 8.25 5.19
N PHE A 270 -0.13 7.20 4.37
CA PHE A 270 0.67 5.99 4.51
C PHE A 270 2.16 6.30 4.40
N ARG A 271 2.60 7.08 3.41
CA ARG A 271 3.99 7.47 3.18
C ARG A 271 4.59 8.19 4.38
N ARG A 272 3.83 9.12 4.99
CA ARG A 272 4.24 9.82 6.22
C ARG A 272 4.39 8.87 7.41
N ARG A 273 3.44 7.95 7.59
CA ARG A 273 3.52 6.93 8.65
C ARG A 273 4.68 5.97 8.43
N PHE A 274 4.89 5.54 7.21
CA PHE A 274 5.98 4.65 6.84
C PHE A 274 7.35 5.30 7.10
N TYR A 275 7.50 6.60 6.77
CA TYR A 275 8.70 7.34 7.10
C TYR A 275 8.98 7.34 8.61
N ILE A 276 7.99 7.66 9.43
CA ILE A 276 8.15 7.66 10.89
C ILE A 276 8.50 6.25 11.39
N ALA A 277 7.93 5.20 10.81
CA ALA A 277 8.23 3.83 11.20
C ALA A 277 9.69 3.44 10.87
N VAL A 278 10.17 3.72 9.65
CA VAL A 278 11.58 3.50 9.26
C VAL A 278 12.52 4.33 10.12
N PHE A 279 12.17 5.61 10.36
CA PHE A 279 12.90 6.50 11.25
C PHE A 279 13.01 5.91 12.66
N SER A 280 11.89 5.46 13.23
CA SER A 280 11.86 4.89 14.57
C SER A 280 12.73 3.65 14.68
N ASP A 281 12.62 2.72 13.74
CA ASP A 281 13.39 1.47 13.74
C ASP A 281 14.90 1.76 13.57
N TYR A 282 15.26 2.69 12.67
CA TYR A 282 16.64 3.09 12.48
C TYR A 282 17.24 3.73 13.75
N HIS A 283 16.53 4.67 14.39
CA HIS A 283 17.01 5.31 15.61
C HIS A 283 17.02 4.34 16.80
N ASP A 284 16.12 3.35 16.84
CA ASP A 284 16.19 2.26 17.81
C ASP A 284 17.51 1.48 17.69
N LEU A 285 17.96 1.19 16.48
CA LEU A 285 19.24 0.52 16.23
C LEU A 285 20.42 1.39 16.68
N VAL A 286 20.40 2.69 16.40
CA VAL A 286 21.45 3.62 16.84
C VAL A 286 21.52 3.71 18.37
N VAL A 287 20.37 3.80 19.04
CA VAL A 287 20.32 3.79 20.52
C VAL A 287 20.81 2.46 21.08
N GLN A 288 20.44 1.33 20.49
CA GLN A 288 20.90 0.01 20.94
C GLN A 288 22.41 -0.16 20.77
N GLN A 289 23.02 0.34 19.67
CA GLN A 289 24.47 0.39 19.51
C GLN A 289 25.13 1.17 20.65
N GLN A 290 24.56 2.32 21.02
CA GLN A 290 25.08 3.14 22.12
C GLN A 290 24.95 2.41 23.46
N VAL A 291 23.80 1.76 23.72
CA VAL A 291 23.58 0.97 24.95
C VAL A 291 24.59 -0.17 25.04
N ILE A 292 24.89 -0.86 23.94
CA ILE A 292 25.91 -1.91 23.89
C ILE A 292 27.30 -1.33 24.18
N ALA A 293 27.65 -0.18 23.56
CA ALA A 293 28.92 0.47 23.79
C ALA A 293 29.09 0.91 25.26
N ASN A 294 28.05 1.51 25.86
CA ASN A 294 28.04 1.90 27.27
C ASN A 294 28.17 0.67 28.18
N THR A 295 27.49 -0.41 27.86
CA THR A 295 27.56 -1.65 28.66
C THR A 295 28.92 -2.33 28.54
N ARG A 296 29.59 -2.28 27.37
CA ARG A 296 30.98 -2.73 27.23
C ARG A 296 31.92 -1.91 28.08
N ALA A 297 31.80 -0.59 28.05
CA ALA A 297 32.57 0.29 28.92
C ALA A 297 32.30 0.00 30.41
N GLN A 298 31.08 -0.35 30.79
CA GLN A 298 30.71 -0.80 32.13
C GLN A 298 31.44 -2.10 32.51
N VAL A 299 31.51 -3.10 31.63
CA VAL A 299 32.21 -4.37 31.86
C VAL A 299 33.70 -4.09 32.15
N GLU A 300 34.36 -3.21 31.36
CA GLU A 300 35.77 -2.88 31.58
C GLU A 300 36.01 -2.17 32.93
N ARG A 301 35.12 -1.26 33.31
CA ARG A 301 35.19 -0.61 34.64
C ARG A 301 34.99 -1.63 35.77
N LEU A 302 34.05 -2.58 35.63
CA LEU A 302 33.83 -3.63 36.61
C LEU A 302 35.03 -4.59 36.71
N ARG A 303 35.69 -4.92 35.59
CA ARG A 303 36.92 -5.73 35.59
C ARG A 303 38.01 -5.08 36.41
N SER A 304 38.26 -3.76 36.21
CA SER A 304 39.27 -3.04 36.99
C SER A 304 38.94 -3.01 38.50
N ILE A 305 37.65 -2.95 38.84
CA ILE A 305 37.20 -3.09 40.25
C ILE A 305 37.50 -4.49 40.76
N VAL A 306 37.17 -5.57 40.02
CA VAL A 306 37.47 -6.96 40.42
C VAL A 306 38.94 -7.18 40.65
N GLU A 307 39.81 -6.76 39.71
CA GLU A 307 41.26 -6.88 39.82
C GLU A 307 41.79 -6.18 41.06
N ARG A 308 41.26 -5.01 41.38
CA ARG A 308 41.63 -4.26 42.59
C ARG A 308 41.21 -4.99 43.87
N GLU A 309 39.97 -5.49 43.93
CA GLU A 309 39.44 -6.20 45.09
C GLU A 309 40.19 -7.52 45.32
N ASP A 310 40.57 -8.22 44.26
CA ASP A 310 41.39 -9.43 44.36
C ASP A 310 42.79 -9.12 44.94
N ALA A 311 43.45 -8.05 44.46
CA ALA A 311 44.73 -7.64 45.00
C ALA A 311 44.64 -7.18 46.48
N LEU A 312 43.53 -6.57 46.88
CA LEU A 312 43.27 -6.24 48.30
C LEU A 312 43.06 -7.46 49.18
N VAL A 313 42.40 -8.50 48.67
CA VAL A 313 42.21 -9.79 49.34
C VAL A 313 43.56 -10.51 49.47
N GLU A 314 44.38 -10.56 48.42
CA GLU A 314 45.70 -11.17 48.43
C GLU A 314 46.64 -10.48 49.45
N SER A 315 46.52 -9.17 49.60
CA SER A 315 47.28 -8.37 50.56
C SER A 315 46.72 -8.45 51.99
N GLY A 316 45.64 -9.20 52.24
CA GLY A 316 44.98 -9.33 53.53
C GLY A 316 44.24 -8.08 54.02
N ARG A 317 44.03 -7.08 53.14
CA ARG A 317 43.33 -5.82 53.46
C ARG A 317 41.82 -5.89 53.25
N GLN A 318 41.32 -6.94 52.61
CA GLN A 318 39.91 -7.13 52.29
C GLN A 318 39.48 -8.56 52.52
N VAL A 319 38.23 -8.80 52.83
CA VAL A 319 37.64 -10.14 52.95
C VAL A 319 37.20 -10.70 51.58
N ALA A 320 37.44 -11.98 51.32
CA ALA A 320 37.19 -12.62 50.02
C ALA A 320 35.72 -12.43 49.53
N PHE A 321 34.77 -12.43 50.42
CA PHE A 321 33.34 -12.18 50.10
C PHE A 321 33.11 -10.87 49.34
N GLN A 322 33.89 -9.83 49.55
CA GLN A 322 33.73 -8.54 48.86
C GLN A 322 34.26 -8.59 47.42
N ALA A 323 35.33 -9.32 47.17
CA ALA A 323 35.83 -9.59 45.82
C ALA A 323 34.81 -10.49 45.05
N ASP A 324 34.25 -11.47 45.71
CA ASP A 324 33.22 -12.35 45.09
C ASP A 324 31.96 -11.55 44.71
N LEU A 325 31.54 -10.55 45.48
CA LEU A 325 30.44 -9.65 45.14
C LEU A 325 30.73 -8.85 43.85
N ALA A 326 31.95 -8.32 43.72
CA ALA A 326 32.34 -7.60 42.49
C ALA A 326 32.39 -8.55 41.28
N LYS A 327 32.92 -9.79 41.43
CA LYS A 327 32.93 -10.81 40.38
C LYS A 327 31.53 -11.17 39.96
N GLN A 328 30.62 -11.41 40.91
CA GLN A 328 29.21 -11.75 40.63
C GLN A 328 28.56 -10.62 39.82
N ARG A 329 28.83 -9.34 40.17
CA ARG A 329 28.28 -8.20 39.42
C ARG A 329 28.83 -8.11 38.00
N ALA A 330 30.14 -8.32 37.81
CA ALA A 330 30.76 -8.34 36.48
C ALA A 330 30.15 -9.46 35.61
N LEU A 331 29.98 -10.67 36.13
CA LEU A 331 29.32 -11.79 35.39
C LEU A 331 27.88 -11.45 35.00
N PHE A 332 27.13 -10.81 35.90
CA PHE A 332 25.77 -10.38 35.61
C PHE A 332 25.72 -9.38 34.43
N VAL A 333 26.63 -8.39 34.43
CA VAL A 333 26.66 -7.39 33.33
C VAL A 333 27.15 -8.00 32.02
N ILE A 334 28.07 -8.96 32.03
CA ILE A 334 28.50 -9.71 30.85
C ILE A 334 27.32 -10.49 30.25
N ASN A 335 26.53 -11.17 31.07
CA ASN A 335 25.33 -11.86 30.60
C ASN A 335 24.29 -10.89 30.03
N ASN A 336 24.13 -9.72 30.65
CA ASN A 336 23.28 -8.67 30.11
C ASN A 336 23.78 -8.15 28.76
N LEU A 337 25.11 -7.99 28.60
CA LEU A 337 25.73 -7.58 27.33
C LEU A 337 25.40 -8.60 26.21
N ALA A 338 25.57 -9.89 26.48
CA ALA A 338 25.21 -10.95 25.52
C ALA A 338 23.75 -10.86 25.09
N THR A 339 22.85 -10.64 26.07
CA THR A 339 21.41 -10.47 25.78
C THR A 339 21.15 -9.23 24.91
N LEU A 340 21.81 -8.10 25.17
CA LEU A 340 21.67 -6.88 24.39
C LEU A 340 22.17 -7.06 22.94
N GLU A 341 23.25 -7.80 22.73
CA GLU A 341 23.78 -8.10 21.41
C GLU A 341 22.82 -8.96 20.59
N GLU A 342 22.19 -9.97 21.22
CA GLU A 342 21.19 -10.79 20.54
C GLU A 342 19.91 -9.99 20.21
N ILE A 343 19.46 -9.11 21.11
CA ILE A 343 18.34 -8.18 20.84
C ILE A 343 18.67 -7.26 19.67
N TYR A 344 19.91 -6.77 19.60
CA TYR A 344 20.36 -5.92 18.50
C TYR A 344 20.37 -6.66 17.16
N LYS A 345 20.88 -7.90 17.11
CA LYS A 345 20.84 -8.74 15.90
C LYS A 345 19.41 -8.92 15.40
N LEU A 346 18.49 -9.30 16.31
CA LEU A 346 17.07 -9.43 15.98
C LEU A 346 16.45 -8.12 15.48
N ALA A 347 16.82 -6.99 16.08
CA ALA A 347 16.35 -5.67 15.66
C ALA A 347 16.87 -5.32 14.25
N VAL A 348 18.13 -5.65 13.93
CA VAL A 348 18.71 -5.50 12.59
C VAL A 348 17.96 -6.35 11.58
N ASP A 349 17.62 -7.59 11.89
CA ASP A 349 16.87 -8.47 10.97
C ASP A 349 15.45 -7.94 10.72
N ARG A 350 14.76 -7.45 11.75
CA ARG A 350 13.45 -6.77 11.61
C ARG A 350 13.55 -5.51 10.76
N PHE A 351 14.60 -4.74 10.94
CA PHE A 351 14.86 -3.55 10.13
C PHE A 351 15.10 -3.91 8.66
N LYS A 352 15.90 -4.95 8.36
CA LYS A 352 16.07 -5.48 7.00
C LYS A 352 14.73 -5.84 6.36
N LEU A 353 13.86 -6.56 7.08
CA LEU A 353 12.52 -6.91 6.60
C LEU A 353 11.70 -5.66 6.28
N ARG A 354 11.71 -4.64 7.15
CA ARG A 354 10.97 -3.39 6.91
C ARG A 354 11.45 -2.66 5.67
N ILE A 355 12.77 -2.53 5.49
CA ILE A 355 13.32 -1.85 4.31
C ILE A 355 13.33 -2.73 3.04
N GLY A 356 12.99 -4.02 3.15
CA GLY A 356 13.00 -4.98 2.04
C GLY A 356 14.42 -5.43 1.64
N TYR A 357 15.36 -5.45 2.59
CA TYR A 357 16.72 -5.94 2.38
C TYR A 357 16.81 -7.45 2.64
N GLU A 358 17.70 -8.14 1.92
CA GLU A 358 17.94 -9.57 2.09
C GLU A 358 18.45 -9.88 3.51
N THR A 359 17.77 -10.79 4.22
CA THR A 359 18.08 -11.12 5.62
C THR A 359 19.47 -11.73 5.79
N ASP A 360 19.97 -12.46 4.79
CA ASP A 360 21.24 -13.17 4.83
C ASP A 360 22.45 -12.24 4.67
N LYS A 361 22.26 -11.06 4.08
CA LYS A 361 23.35 -10.10 3.86
C LYS A 361 23.61 -9.25 5.10
N ALA A 362 24.87 -9.08 5.45
CA ALA A 362 25.27 -8.23 6.57
C ALA A 362 25.06 -6.75 6.23
N ILE A 363 24.60 -5.98 7.21
CA ILE A 363 24.50 -4.52 7.12
C ILE A 363 25.22 -3.86 8.30
N VAL A 364 25.69 -2.64 8.10
CA VAL A 364 26.24 -1.77 9.15
C VAL A 364 25.39 -0.51 9.22
N ILE A 365 24.83 -0.25 10.38
CA ILE A 365 24.10 1.00 10.64
C ILE A 365 25.12 2.07 11.00
N GLU A 366 25.21 3.11 10.18
CA GLU A 366 26.03 4.29 10.50
C GLU A 366 25.29 5.14 11.53
N PRO A 367 25.88 5.48 12.67
CA PRO A 367 25.20 6.28 13.67
C PRO A 367 25.00 7.71 13.15
N GLU A 368 23.79 8.02 12.76
CA GLU A 368 23.33 9.35 12.35
C GLU A 368 22.07 9.69 13.13
N MET A 369 22.05 10.84 13.79
CA MET A 369 20.85 11.32 14.48
C MET A 369 20.26 12.53 13.76
N LEU A 370 18.96 12.51 13.59
CA LEU A 370 18.21 13.68 13.18
C LEU A 370 18.06 14.60 14.38
N ASP A 371 18.39 15.87 14.21
CA ASP A 371 18.26 16.91 15.22
C ASP A 371 17.17 17.89 14.76
N LEU A 372 15.98 17.72 15.32
CA LEU A 372 14.84 18.58 15.09
C LEU A 372 14.65 19.50 16.30
N ASP A 373 14.62 20.80 16.05
CA ASP A 373 14.24 21.74 17.09
C ASP A 373 12.79 21.49 17.52
N ALA A 374 12.51 21.61 18.81
CA ALA A 374 11.14 21.50 19.30
C ALA A 374 10.32 22.71 18.80
N PRO A 375 9.18 22.50 18.11
CA PRO A 375 8.36 23.59 17.63
C PRO A 375 7.71 24.36 18.79
N THR A 376 7.50 25.66 18.61
CA THR A 376 6.66 26.44 19.54
C THR A 376 5.23 25.97 19.42
N ILE A 377 4.67 25.41 20.50
CA ILE A 377 3.35 24.80 20.49
C ILE A 377 2.32 25.80 20.99
N ASP A 378 1.40 26.20 20.09
CA ASP A 378 0.13 26.81 20.42
C ASP A 378 -0.99 25.80 20.18
N PRO A 379 -1.68 25.30 21.22
CA PRO A 379 -2.71 24.28 21.05
C PRO A 379 -3.86 24.70 20.13
N GLY A 380 -4.19 26.01 20.12
CA GLY A 380 -5.27 26.53 19.26
C GLY A 380 -4.88 26.49 17.78
N GLN A 381 -3.71 27.01 17.45
CA GLN A 381 -3.18 27.01 16.08
C GLN A 381 -2.90 25.58 15.59
N SER A 382 -2.40 24.71 16.45
CA SER A 382 -2.13 23.31 16.13
C SER A 382 -3.39 22.54 15.72
N ILE A 383 -4.50 22.74 16.44
CA ILE A 383 -5.79 22.13 16.11
C ILE A 383 -6.36 22.73 14.82
N ALA A 384 -6.26 24.06 14.64
CA ALA A 384 -6.69 24.71 13.41
C ALA A 384 -5.92 24.17 12.18
N SER A 385 -4.59 24.05 12.29
CA SER A 385 -3.76 23.44 11.25
C SER A 385 -4.17 21.99 10.94
N ALA A 386 -4.44 21.18 11.97
CA ALA A 386 -4.90 19.81 11.78
C ALA A 386 -6.24 19.75 11.02
N PHE A 387 -7.20 20.64 11.33
CA PHE A 387 -8.50 20.70 10.65
C PHE A 387 -8.36 21.12 9.19
N GLU A 388 -7.35 21.89 8.84
CA GLU A 388 -7.09 22.33 7.48
C GLU A 388 -6.27 21.31 6.67
N TRP A 389 -5.20 20.74 7.28
CA TRP A 389 -4.17 20.01 6.53
C TRP A 389 -4.20 18.49 6.71
N ARG A 390 -4.95 17.94 7.68
CA ARG A 390 -5.05 16.48 7.81
C ARG A 390 -5.86 15.87 6.67
N LEU A 391 -5.22 14.97 5.95
CA LEU A 391 -5.79 14.33 4.74
C LEU A 391 -6.99 13.43 5.05
N ASP A 392 -7.00 12.78 6.20
CA ASP A 392 -8.11 11.96 6.66
C ASP A 392 -9.37 12.81 6.97
N LEU A 393 -9.20 13.99 7.58
CA LEU A 393 -10.30 14.92 7.84
C LEU A 393 -10.84 15.54 6.55
N GLN A 394 -9.97 15.87 5.59
CA GLN A 394 -10.39 16.33 4.27
C GLN A 394 -11.24 15.25 3.58
N THR A 395 -10.82 13.98 3.64
CA THR A 395 -11.57 12.86 3.09
C THR A 395 -12.91 12.66 3.81
N ALA A 396 -12.93 12.76 5.15
CA ALA A 396 -14.16 12.64 5.94
C ALA A 396 -15.16 13.75 5.59
N ARG A 397 -14.71 15.00 5.42
CA ARG A 397 -15.54 16.12 4.97
C ARG A 397 -16.11 15.88 3.56
N ASP A 398 -15.28 15.40 2.65
CA ASP A 398 -15.70 15.13 1.27
C ASP A 398 -16.73 13.98 1.22
N ARG A 399 -16.62 12.98 2.07
CA ARG A 399 -17.62 11.89 2.19
C ARG A 399 -19.00 12.39 2.64
N VAL A 400 -19.07 13.48 3.41
CA VAL A 400 -20.36 14.14 3.72
C VAL A 400 -21.00 14.68 2.46
N VAL A 401 -20.19 15.34 1.60
CA VAL A 401 -20.67 15.87 0.30
C VAL A 401 -21.15 14.72 -0.60
N ASP A 402 -20.40 13.61 -0.64
CA ASP A 402 -20.80 12.42 -1.39
C ASP A 402 -22.13 11.83 -0.88
N SER A 403 -22.30 11.77 0.44
CA SER A 403 -23.55 11.26 1.02
C SER A 403 -24.75 12.17 0.73
N ARG A 404 -24.57 13.50 0.65
CA ARG A 404 -25.62 14.45 0.20
C ARG A 404 -26.01 14.15 -1.25
N ARG A 405 -25.03 14.01 -2.13
CA ARG A 405 -25.27 13.65 -3.53
C ARG A 405 -26.01 12.31 -3.66
N LYS A 406 -25.70 11.31 -2.81
CA LYS A 406 -26.44 10.04 -2.77
C LYS A 406 -27.90 10.20 -2.35
N VAL A 407 -28.21 11.14 -1.46
CA VAL A 407 -29.61 11.48 -1.12
C VAL A 407 -30.31 12.06 -2.34
N ASP A 408 -29.66 12.96 -3.09
CA ASP A 408 -30.24 13.57 -4.28
C ASP A 408 -30.45 12.53 -5.39
N ASN A 409 -29.53 11.57 -5.54
CA ASN A 409 -29.69 10.44 -6.46
C ASN A 409 -30.86 9.54 -6.05
N ALA A 410 -31.02 9.25 -4.77
CA ALA A 410 -32.17 8.49 -4.26
C ALA A 410 -33.50 9.22 -4.50
N ARG A 411 -33.54 10.55 -4.34
CA ARG A 411 -34.71 11.37 -4.66
C ARG A 411 -35.05 11.35 -6.16
N ASN A 412 -34.03 11.40 -7.02
CA ASN A 412 -34.22 11.28 -8.46
C ASN A 412 -34.87 9.94 -8.83
N ALA A 413 -34.52 8.85 -8.14
CA ALA A 413 -35.09 7.52 -8.40
C ALA A 413 -36.60 7.43 -8.14
N VAL A 414 -37.18 8.35 -7.30
CA VAL A 414 -38.63 8.44 -7.04
C VAL A 414 -39.39 9.10 -8.19
N LEU A 415 -38.70 9.82 -9.07
CA LEU A 415 -39.33 10.49 -10.22
C LEU A 415 -39.92 9.49 -11.20
N ALA A 416 -40.93 9.93 -11.97
CA ALA A 416 -41.42 9.19 -13.11
C ALA A 416 -40.32 8.97 -14.13
N GLY A 417 -40.32 7.80 -14.79
CA GLY A 417 -39.50 7.57 -15.98
C GLY A 417 -40.08 8.34 -17.16
N ALA A 418 -39.23 9.03 -17.89
CA ALA A 418 -39.60 9.62 -19.18
C ALA A 418 -38.36 9.50 -20.07
N ASP A 419 -38.45 8.63 -21.06
CA ASP A 419 -37.31 8.31 -21.93
C ASP A 419 -37.68 8.73 -23.37
N PHE A 420 -36.82 9.51 -23.98
CA PHE A 420 -36.86 9.76 -25.41
C PHE A 420 -36.12 8.62 -26.11
N PHE A 421 -36.75 8.01 -27.09
CA PHE A 421 -36.13 6.97 -27.91
C PHE A 421 -36.24 7.28 -29.39
N ALA A 422 -35.20 6.92 -30.12
CA ALA A 422 -35.21 6.92 -31.57
C ALA A 422 -34.55 5.63 -32.07
N THR A 423 -35.19 4.97 -33.00
CA THR A 423 -34.67 3.74 -33.62
C THR A 423 -34.71 3.91 -35.13
N ALA A 424 -33.70 3.42 -35.81
CA ALA A 424 -33.68 3.32 -37.27
C ALA A 424 -33.03 1.99 -37.65
N SER A 425 -33.62 1.25 -38.56
CA SER A 425 -33.06 -0.01 -39.06
C SER A 425 -33.21 -0.11 -40.59
N LEU A 426 -32.16 -0.67 -41.18
CA LEU A 426 -32.15 -1.08 -42.58
C LEU A 426 -32.06 -2.59 -42.62
N LEU A 427 -33.02 -3.22 -43.29
CA LEU A 427 -33.13 -4.66 -43.44
C LEU A 427 -32.65 -5.06 -44.83
N SER A 428 -32.03 -6.22 -44.93
CA SER A 428 -31.71 -6.80 -46.24
C SER A 428 -32.97 -7.28 -46.97
N ASN A 429 -32.98 -7.19 -48.30
CA ASN A 429 -34.08 -7.68 -49.09
C ASN A 429 -34.14 -9.23 -49.05
N PRO A 430 -35.21 -9.84 -48.52
CA PRO A 430 -35.34 -11.28 -48.41
C PRO A 430 -35.46 -12.03 -49.74
N ASP A 431 -35.82 -11.33 -50.83
CA ASP A 431 -35.97 -11.92 -52.16
C ASP A 431 -34.64 -12.12 -52.91
N PHE A 432 -33.55 -11.60 -52.41
CA PHE A 432 -32.22 -11.78 -52.97
C PHE A 432 -31.51 -13.00 -52.34
N PHE A 433 -31.27 -14.01 -53.14
CA PHE A 433 -30.65 -15.27 -52.75
C PHE A 433 -29.28 -15.16 -52.03
N ASN A 434 -28.59 -14.05 -52.14
CA ASN A 434 -27.30 -13.77 -51.47
C ASN A 434 -27.39 -12.80 -50.28
N GLY A 435 -28.55 -12.23 -49.97
CA GLY A 435 -28.85 -11.48 -48.73
C GLY A 435 -27.94 -10.33 -48.32
N VAL A 436 -26.98 -9.94 -49.15
CA VAL A 436 -25.97 -8.93 -48.83
C VAL A 436 -26.34 -7.53 -49.31
N GLN A 437 -27.45 -7.40 -50.04
CA GLN A 437 -27.91 -6.15 -50.58
C GLN A 437 -28.87 -5.47 -49.62
N LEU A 438 -28.40 -4.40 -48.95
CA LEU A 438 -29.23 -3.50 -48.17
C LEU A 438 -30.12 -2.72 -49.18
N ASP A 439 -31.44 -2.77 -48.98
CA ASP A 439 -32.41 -2.11 -49.84
C ASP A 439 -33.03 -0.95 -49.04
N ASP A 440 -33.01 0.23 -49.62
CA ASP A 440 -33.60 1.46 -49.04
C ASP A 440 -35.13 1.38 -48.93
N THR A 441 -35.78 0.43 -49.63
CA THR A 441 -37.21 0.16 -49.51
C THR A 441 -37.64 -0.58 -48.26
N PHE A 442 -36.70 -1.24 -47.56
CA PHE A 442 -36.93 -1.97 -46.31
C PHE A 442 -36.35 -1.22 -45.08
N ASN A 443 -36.64 0.05 -44.95
CA ASN A 443 -36.25 0.84 -43.80
C ASN A 443 -37.40 0.97 -42.79
N ASN A 444 -37.03 0.87 -41.52
CA ASN A 444 -37.96 1.12 -40.42
C ASN A 444 -37.37 2.20 -39.52
N TRP A 445 -38.18 3.14 -39.08
CA TRP A 445 -37.77 4.09 -38.07
C TRP A 445 -38.92 4.37 -37.10
N ALA A 446 -38.57 4.63 -35.85
CA ALA A 446 -39.51 5.07 -34.85
C ALA A 446 -38.86 6.13 -33.97
N VAL A 447 -39.63 7.16 -33.65
CA VAL A 447 -39.24 8.19 -32.69
C VAL A 447 -40.40 8.35 -31.72
N GLY A 448 -40.11 8.36 -30.44
CA GLY A 448 -41.15 8.44 -29.44
C GLY A 448 -40.65 8.79 -28.04
N MET A 449 -41.60 8.86 -27.13
CA MET A 449 -41.37 8.99 -25.71
C MET A 449 -42.05 7.85 -24.97
N ALA A 450 -41.29 7.20 -24.11
CA ALA A 450 -41.82 6.23 -23.15
C ALA A 450 -41.97 6.89 -21.79
N VAL A 451 -43.17 6.84 -21.20
CA VAL A 451 -43.41 7.39 -19.85
C VAL A 451 -43.77 6.22 -18.93
N ASP A 452 -42.91 6.02 -17.94
CA ASP A 452 -43.07 5.02 -16.89
C ASP A 452 -43.53 5.72 -15.60
N LEU A 453 -44.77 5.48 -15.21
CA LEU A 453 -45.36 6.05 -14.00
C LEU A 453 -45.37 4.97 -12.90
N PRO A 454 -44.40 5.01 -11.96
CA PRO A 454 -44.42 4.06 -10.86
C PRO A 454 -45.65 4.31 -9.96
N ILE A 455 -46.56 3.34 -9.90
CA ILE A 455 -47.77 3.40 -9.05
C ILE A 455 -47.35 3.09 -7.60
N ASP A 456 -46.53 2.06 -7.42
CA ASP A 456 -45.92 1.75 -6.12
C ASP A 456 -44.51 2.33 -6.06
N ARG A 457 -44.27 3.23 -5.12
CA ARG A 457 -42.99 3.91 -4.88
C ARG A 457 -42.38 3.56 -3.52
N THR A 458 -42.92 2.58 -2.85
CA THR A 458 -42.53 2.21 -1.49
C THR A 458 -41.04 1.91 -1.38
N ILE A 459 -40.47 1.19 -2.36
CA ILE A 459 -39.05 0.83 -2.37
C ILE A 459 -38.18 2.08 -2.52
N GLU A 460 -38.51 2.96 -3.45
CA GLU A 460 -37.76 4.19 -3.74
C GLU A 460 -37.83 5.15 -2.54
N GLU A 461 -38.98 5.33 -1.91
CA GLU A 461 -39.16 6.16 -0.72
C GLU A 461 -38.37 5.61 0.48
N VAL A 462 -38.37 4.30 0.69
CA VAL A 462 -37.55 3.65 1.71
C VAL A 462 -36.06 3.86 1.42
N ASN A 463 -35.63 3.79 0.15
CA ASN A 463 -34.24 4.07 -0.25
C ASN A 463 -33.85 5.53 -0.01
N VAL A 464 -34.75 6.49 -0.23
CA VAL A 464 -34.52 7.90 0.16
C VAL A 464 -34.32 8.01 1.66
N ARG A 465 -35.20 7.39 2.47
CA ARG A 465 -35.06 7.42 3.93
C ARG A 465 -33.75 6.76 4.39
N LYS A 466 -33.37 5.63 3.79
CA LYS A 466 -32.09 4.98 4.04
C LYS A 466 -30.90 5.92 3.73
N ALA A 467 -30.92 6.59 2.58
CA ALA A 467 -29.88 7.54 2.21
C ALA A 467 -29.78 8.72 3.19
N GLN A 468 -30.93 9.24 3.69
CA GLN A 468 -30.96 10.29 4.71
C GLN A 468 -30.33 9.84 6.02
N VAL A 469 -30.66 8.62 6.48
CA VAL A 469 -30.08 8.06 7.72
C VAL A 469 -28.57 7.86 7.56
N LEU A 470 -28.11 7.40 6.39
CA LEU A 470 -26.68 7.27 6.09
C LEU A 470 -25.97 8.64 6.08
N LEU A 471 -26.59 9.69 5.53
CA LEU A 471 -26.05 11.05 5.60
C LEU A 471 -25.89 11.52 7.04
N GLU A 472 -26.92 11.37 7.88
CA GLU A 472 -26.84 11.73 9.31
C GLU A 472 -25.75 10.92 10.05
N GLN A 473 -25.54 9.67 9.67
CA GLN A 473 -24.46 8.83 10.23
C GLN A 473 -23.09 9.35 9.82
N VAL A 474 -22.89 9.71 8.56
CA VAL A 474 -21.61 10.24 8.04
C VAL A 474 -21.32 11.63 8.64
N ASP A 475 -22.33 12.49 8.80
CA ASP A 475 -22.19 13.77 9.51
C ASP A 475 -21.70 13.57 10.95
N ARG A 476 -22.30 12.64 11.71
CA ARG A 476 -21.84 12.30 13.07
C ARG A 476 -20.43 11.74 13.08
N GLN A 477 -20.07 10.89 12.10
CA GLN A 477 -18.71 10.35 11.94
C GLN A 477 -17.69 11.46 11.67
N PHE A 478 -18.04 12.46 10.86
CA PHE A 478 -17.17 13.61 10.61
C PHE A 478 -16.92 14.44 11.88
N VAL A 479 -17.97 14.77 12.64
CA VAL A 479 -17.82 15.48 13.94
C VAL A 479 -16.96 14.65 14.91
N PHE A 480 -17.18 13.34 14.96
CA PHE A 480 -16.36 12.45 15.79
C PHE A 480 -14.88 12.45 15.35
N ALA A 481 -14.61 12.40 14.05
CA ALA A 481 -13.25 12.47 13.51
C ALA A 481 -12.57 13.81 13.86
N GLN A 482 -13.27 14.94 13.79
CA GLN A 482 -12.74 16.24 14.21
C GLN A 482 -12.37 16.24 15.71
N ASN A 483 -13.26 15.74 16.56
CA ASN A 483 -13.00 15.67 17.99
C ASN A 483 -11.81 14.74 18.31
N THR A 484 -11.72 13.60 17.62
CA THR A 484 -10.60 12.66 17.74
C THR A 484 -9.29 13.33 17.32
N ALA A 485 -9.26 14.02 16.20
CA ALA A 485 -8.08 14.76 15.74
C ALA A 485 -7.63 15.82 16.75
N ALA A 486 -8.58 16.57 17.33
CA ALA A 486 -8.25 17.55 18.37
C ALA A 486 -7.63 16.91 19.62
N VAL A 487 -8.10 15.71 20.01
CA VAL A 487 -7.52 14.95 21.13
C VAL A 487 -6.12 14.46 20.78
N GLU A 488 -5.92 13.91 19.60
CA GLU A 488 -4.62 13.40 19.11
C GLU A 488 -3.57 14.51 19.05
N VAL A 489 -3.94 15.69 18.51
CA VAL A 489 -3.04 16.86 18.48
C VAL A 489 -2.63 17.29 19.89
N ARG A 490 -3.59 17.38 20.83
CA ARG A 490 -3.27 17.71 22.23
C ARG A 490 -2.39 16.65 22.89
N GLN A 491 -2.61 15.39 22.57
CA GLN A 491 -1.78 14.29 23.05
C GLN A 491 -0.35 14.39 22.51
N ALA A 492 -0.19 14.65 21.19
CA ALA A 492 1.11 14.82 20.56
C ALA A 492 1.87 16.02 21.15
N ALA A 493 1.19 17.16 21.37
CA ALA A 493 1.77 18.32 22.03
C ALA A 493 2.30 17.99 23.44
N ARG A 494 1.45 17.38 24.28
CA ARG A 494 1.87 16.96 25.63
C ARG A 494 2.97 15.90 25.62
N ARG A 495 3.06 15.08 24.56
CA ARG A 495 4.16 14.11 24.41
C ARG A 495 5.49 14.83 24.21
N ILE A 496 5.55 15.91 23.42
CA ILE A 496 6.75 16.72 23.25
C ILE A 496 7.16 17.33 24.61
N ASP A 497 6.24 18.01 25.30
CA ASP A 497 6.54 18.63 26.60
C ASP A 497 7.10 17.61 27.58
N ARG A 498 6.46 16.43 27.67
CA ARG A 498 6.93 15.34 28.54
C ARG A 498 8.30 14.82 28.13
N ALA A 499 8.55 14.65 26.81
CA ALA A 499 9.83 14.16 26.31
C ALA A 499 10.98 15.15 26.61
N LEU A 500 10.75 16.45 26.42
CA LEU A 500 11.70 17.51 26.77
C LEU A 500 11.98 17.56 28.27
N TYR A 501 10.92 17.47 29.08
CA TYR A 501 11.08 17.41 30.55
C TYR A 501 11.88 16.18 30.98
N THR A 502 11.59 15.01 30.39
CA THR A 502 12.34 13.78 30.67
C THR A 502 13.82 13.94 30.26
N LEU A 503 14.09 14.52 29.09
CA LEU A 503 15.47 14.75 28.64
C LEU A 503 16.23 15.66 29.62
N ALA A 504 15.64 16.77 30.06
CA ALA A 504 16.22 17.67 31.02
C ALA A 504 16.50 17.00 32.39
N LEU A 505 15.63 16.09 32.82
CA LEU A 505 15.88 15.28 34.03
C LEU A 505 17.05 14.32 33.84
N GLN A 506 17.15 13.65 32.68
CA GLN A 506 18.23 12.70 32.41
C GLN A 506 19.59 13.41 32.29
N ASP A 507 19.62 14.64 31.76
CA ASP A 507 20.87 15.47 31.78
C ASP A 507 21.34 15.70 33.20
N LYS A 508 20.47 16.10 34.12
CA LYS A 508 20.83 16.26 35.54
C LYS A 508 21.24 14.93 36.19
N ASN A 509 20.56 13.84 35.87
CA ASN A 509 20.93 12.50 36.38
C ASN A 509 22.33 12.09 35.95
N ILE A 510 22.71 12.33 34.69
CA ILE A 510 24.06 12.05 34.21
C ILE A 510 25.09 12.85 34.98
N ASP A 511 24.89 14.16 35.19
CA ASP A 511 25.80 15.00 35.92
C ASP A 511 26.00 14.52 37.36
N ILE A 512 24.92 14.13 38.05
CA ILE A 512 24.96 13.53 39.39
C ILE A 512 25.74 12.22 39.38
N ALA A 513 25.43 11.32 38.42
CA ALA A 513 26.11 10.02 38.34
C ALA A 513 27.60 10.16 38.02
N ARG A 514 28.00 11.10 37.13
CA ARG A 514 29.40 11.41 36.84
C ARG A 514 30.12 11.97 38.04
N ASN A 515 29.52 12.92 38.77
CA ASN A 515 30.09 13.49 40.00
C ASN A 515 30.27 12.43 41.09
N ARG A 516 29.28 11.50 41.25
CA ARG A 516 29.41 10.38 42.17
C ARG A 516 30.58 9.47 41.80
N GLN A 517 30.67 9.09 40.51
CA GLN A 517 31.77 8.26 40.01
C GLN A 517 33.11 8.95 40.23
N ALA A 518 33.24 10.23 39.85
CA ALA A 518 34.47 11.00 40.05
C ALA A 518 34.86 11.13 41.54
N SER A 519 33.90 11.29 42.44
CA SER A 519 34.15 11.35 43.90
C SER A 519 34.66 10.02 44.44
N ILE A 520 34.16 8.90 43.94
CA ILE A 520 34.61 7.55 44.32
C ILE A 520 35.99 7.28 43.74
N ASP A 521 36.28 7.71 42.51
CA ASP A 521 37.57 7.54 41.86
C ASP A 521 38.66 8.39 42.54
N ALA A 522 38.30 9.57 43.07
CA ALA A 522 39.22 10.44 43.81
C ALA A 522 39.58 9.92 45.21
N ALA A 523 38.70 9.17 45.86
CA ALA A 523 38.92 8.62 47.21
C ALA A 523 38.51 7.14 47.29
N PRO A 524 39.16 6.26 46.54
CA PRO A 524 38.73 4.88 46.36
C PRO A 524 38.83 4.04 47.65
N ASP A 525 39.67 4.41 48.61
CA ASP A 525 39.83 3.69 49.88
C ASP A 525 38.69 3.98 50.87
N ARG A 526 37.87 5.00 50.62
CA ARG A 526 36.72 5.37 51.47
C ARG A 526 35.41 4.70 51.00
N ALA A 527 35.36 4.27 49.75
CA ALA A 527 34.16 3.63 49.16
C ALA A 527 34.24 2.13 49.29
N SER A 528 33.13 1.52 49.67
CA SER A 528 33.01 0.04 49.66
C SER A 528 32.97 -0.50 48.21
N PRO A 529 33.32 -1.78 47.98
CA PRO A 529 33.19 -2.42 46.67
C PRO A 529 31.76 -2.30 46.09
N ARG A 530 30.78 -2.34 46.97
CA ARG A 530 29.37 -2.18 46.62
C ARG A 530 29.11 -0.74 46.08
N ASP A 531 29.61 0.30 46.76
CA ASP A 531 29.41 1.68 46.34
C ASP A 531 30.04 1.95 44.97
N ARG A 532 31.20 1.35 44.69
CA ARG A 532 31.89 1.43 43.41
C ARG A 532 31.11 0.76 42.29
N THR A 533 30.64 -0.47 42.51
CA THR A 533 29.84 -1.18 41.47
C THR A 533 28.52 -0.48 41.24
N GLU A 534 27.87 0.03 42.29
CA GLU A 534 26.62 0.77 42.18
C GLU A 534 26.77 2.08 41.41
N ALA A 535 27.84 2.83 41.63
CA ALA A 535 28.11 4.05 40.88
C ALA A 535 28.35 3.81 39.38
N VAL A 536 29.07 2.74 39.03
CA VAL A 536 29.25 2.31 37.64
C VAL A 536 27.90 1.93 37.00
N ASP A 537 27.02 1.22 37.74
CA ASP A 537 25.69 0.85 37.29
C ASP A 537 24.80 2.08 37.06
N GLU A 538 24.82 3.03 37.99
CA GLU A 538 24.02 4.26 37.89
C GLU A 538 24.45 5.14 36.71
N LEU A 539 25.75 5.28 36.49
CA LEU A 539 26.27 6.05 35.36
C LEU A 539 25.83 5.39 34.04
N ASN A 540 26.01 4.07 33.87
CA ASN A 540 25.58 3.37 32.68
C ASN A 540 24.06 3.50 32.45
N ARG A 541 23.28 3.40 33.52
CA ARG A 541 21.80 3.57 33.44
C ARG A 541 21.44 4.98 32.99
N ALA A 542 22.06 6.01 33.59
CA ALA A 542 21.81 7.42 33.24
C ALA A 542 22.18 7.72 31.78
N GLU A 543 23.34 7.22 31.30
CA GLU A 543 23.76 7.38 29.90
C GLU A 543 22.76 6.69 28.93
N ASN A 544 22.29 5.51 29.25
CA ASN A 544 21.32 4.78 28.41
C ASN A 544 19.95 5.45 28.40
N GLU A 545 19.47 5.95 29.55
CA GLU A 545 18.19 6.67 29.62
C GLU A 545 18.24 8.01 28.88
N LYS A 546 19.35 8.72 28.91
CA LYS A 546 19.53 9.94 28.09
C LYS A 546 19.45 9.63 26.60
N ALA A 547 20.09 8.55 26.11
CA ALA A 547 20.04 8.13 24.72
C ALA A 547 18.60 7.86 24.28
N ARG A 548 17.83 7.16 25.12
CA ARG A 548 16.40 6.90 24.88
C ARG A 548 15.56 8.17 24.90
N ALA A 549 15.82 9.09 25.84
CA ALA A 549 15.10 10.36 25.93
C ALA A 549 15.32 11.25 24.70
N LEU A 550 16.55 11.33 24.18
CA LEU A 550 16.85 12.05 22.93
C LEU A 550 16.04 11.50 21.75
N ARG A 551 16.03 10.18 21.58
CA ARG A 551 15.22 9.52 20.54
C ARG A 551 13.73 9.85 20.70
N GLU A 552 13.20 9.79 21.93
CA GLU A 552 11.78 10.04 22.18
C GLU A 552 11.38 11.48 21.82
N VAL A 553 12.25 12.48 22.05
CA VAL A 553 11.99 13.86 21.61
C VAL A 553 11.81 13.92 20.09
N GLN A 554 12.71 13.28 19.32
CA GLN A 554 12.67 13.33 17.87
C GLN A 554 11.40 12.67 17.32
N ILE A 555 11.03 11.50 17.85
CA ILE A 555 9.79 10.80 17.46
C ILE A 555 8.56 11.63 17.85
N ALA A 556 8.55 12.26 19.03
CA ALA A 556 7.43 13.09 19.46
C ALA A 556 7.23 14.29 18.53
N VAL A 557 8.30 14.92 18.07
CA VAL A 557 8.24 16.04 17.11
C VAL A 557 7.69 15.57 15.76
N LEU A 558 8.20 14.46 15.21
CA LEU A 558 7.71 13.91 13.94
C LEU A 558 6.23 13.53 14.00
N GLU A 559 5.83 12.88 15.08
CA GLU A 559 4.42 12.51 15.29
C GLU A 559 3.52 13.74 15.44
N TYR A 560 3.99 14.79 16.12
CA TYR A 560 3.26 16.05 16.20
C TYR A 560 3.09 16.71 14.82
N LEU A 561 4.15 16.75 14.01
CA LEU A 561 4.07 17.27 12.64
C LEU A 561 3.09 16.46 11.77
N ARG A 562 3.05 15.14 11.95
CA ARG A 562 2.06 14.28 11.29
C ARG A 562 0.64 14.59 11.77
N GLN A 563 0.41 14.69 13.08
CA GLN A 563 -0.92 14.94 13.65
C GLN A 563 -1.46 16.34 13.31
N THR A 564 -0.59 17.33 13.13
CA THR A 564 -0.97 18.67 12.65
C THR A 564 -1.08 18.78 11.14
N GLY A 565 -0.75 17.68 10.40
CA GLY A 565 -0.74 17.67 8.93
C GLY A 565 0.45 18.41 8.30
N GLN A 566 1.46 18.80 9.08
CA GLN A 566 2.60 19.59 8.63
C GLN A 566 3.83 18.76 8.21
N LEU A 567 3.83 17.46 8.48
CA LEU A 567 4.94 16.59 8.05
C LEU A 567 4.94 16.47 6.53
N ARG A 568 6.07 16.83 5.92
CA ARG A 568 6.34 16.66 4.50
C ARG A 568 7.61 15.85 4.34
N VAL A 569 7.59 14.88 3.45
CA VAL A 569 8.75 14.03 3.15
C VAL A 569 9.00 14.07 1.65
N SER A 570 10.23 14.42 1.23
CA SER A 570 10.63 14.39 -0.17
C SER A 570 10.78 12.95 -0.67
N ASP A 571 10.91 12.76 -1.99
CA ASP A 571 11.16 11.44 -2.58
C ASP A 571 12.54 10.88 -2.20
N ASP A 572 13.48 11.75 -1.84
CA ASP A 572 14.81 11.36 -1.35
C ASP A 572 14.82 11.00 0.15
N GLY A 573 13.68 11.07 0.82
CA GLY A 573 13.58 10.77 2.25
C GLY A 573 14.03 11.90 3.16
N GLU A 574 14.12 13.12 2.66
CA GLU A 574 14.41 14.29 3.48
C GLU A 574 13.11 14.92 3.99
N ILE A 575 13.16 15.40 5.24
CA ILE A 575 12.03 16.14 5.81
C ILE A 575 12.05 17.55 5.24
N ILE A 576 10.97 17.96 4.61
CA ILE A 576 10.73 19.35 4.24
C ILE A 576 10.17 20.04 5.48
N ALA A 577 11.03 20.83 6.13
CA ALA A 577 10.65 21.50 7.36
C ALA A 577 9.59 22.59 7.11
N PRO A 578 8.54 22.67 7.95
CA PRO A 578 7.67 23.82 7.95
C PRO A 578 8.44 25.10 8.33
N PRO A 579 7.95 26.29 7.94
CA PRO A 579 8.59 27.55 8.28
C PRO A 579 8.84 27.66 9.80
N GLY A 580 10.11 27.92 10.19
CA GLY A 580 10.51 28.06 11.60
C GLY A 580 11.07 26.80 12.26
N LEU A 581 11.02 25.64 11.62
CA LEU A 581 11.68 24.44 12.12
C LEU A 581 13.03 24.23 11.40
N GLN A 582 14.11 24.00 12.14
CA GLN A 582 15.39 23.63 11.57
C GLN A 582 15.58 22.12 11.65
N VAL A 583 16.01 21.54 10.54
CA VAL A 583 16.37 20.12 10.44
C VAL A 583 17.87 20.02 10.26
N ARG A 584 18.55 19.29 11.15
CA ARG A 584 19.99 19.06 11.09
C ARG A 584 20.26 17.57 11.22
N TYR A 585 21.32 17.10 10.56
CA TYR A 585 21.78 15.73 10.69
C TYR A 585 23.15 15.75 11.41
N ARG A 586 23.23 15.06 12.55
CA ARG A 586 24.49 14.90 13.31
C ARG A 586 25.08 13.53 13.05
N ARG A 587 26.39 13.47 12.78
CA ARG A 587 27.15 12.24 12.53
C ARG A 587 28.31 12.11 13.49
N GLY A 588 28.64 10.92 13.97
CA GLY A 588 29.86 10.57 14.67
C GLY A 588 29.79 10.50 16.21
N ALA A 589 30.94 10.37 16.85
CA ALA A 589 31.05 10.28 18.31
C ALA A 589 30.68 11.63 18.94
N GLY A 590 29.63 11.72 19.70
CA GLY A 590 29.09 12.97 20.27
C GLY A 590 27.60 13.14 19.98
N LEU A 591 26.98 12.14 19.35
CA LEU A 591 25.56 12.13 19.02
C LEU A 591 24.61 12.34 20.20
N LEU A 592 25.09 12.11 21.43
CA LEU A 592 24.32 12.25 22.67
C LEU A 592 24.59 13.57 23.43
N GLU A 593 25.36 14.52 22.83
CA GLU A 593 25.44 15.87 23.37
C GLU A 593 24.14 16.63 23.10
N GLN A 594 23.78 17.58 23.97
CA GLN A 594 22.53 18.34 23.86
C GLN A 594 22.34 18.92 22.45
N PRO A 595 21.13 18.77 21.84
CA PRO A 595 20.84 19.45 20.60
C PRO A 595 20.99 20.96 20.73
N ALA A 596 21.64 21.59 19.75
CA ALA A 596 21.73 23.04 19.69
C ALA A 596 20.32 23.60 19.40
N GLY A 597 19.66 24.17 20.39
CA GLY A 597 18.30 24.73 20.24
C GLY A 597 17.35 24.36 21.37
N ILE A 598 17.73 23.45 22.25
CA ILE A 598 16.99 23.23 23.50
C ILE A 598 17.59 24.18 24.55
N PRO A 599 16.82 25.13 25.12
CA PRO A 599 17.35 26.01 26.15
C PRO A 599 17.80 25.18 27.35
N PRO A 600 18.92 25.54 28.01
CA PRO A 600 19.29 24.93 29.27
C PRO A 600 18.16 25.14 30.28
N ALA A 601 17.81 24.04 30.97
CA ALA A 601 16.70 24.01 31.92
C ALA A 601 16.91 24.92 33.13
#